data_e4db5589a3b407bee7788a2c691721a4
#
_entry.id   e4db5589a3b407bee7788a2c691721a4
#
_cell.length_a   1.000
_cell.length_b   1.000
_cell.length_c   1.000
_cell.angle_alpha   90.00
_cell.angle_beta   90.00
_cell.angle_gamma   90.00
#
_symmetry.space_group_name_H-M   'P 1'
#
loop_
_entity.id
_entity.type
_entity.pdbx_description
1 polymer ?
#
loop_
_entity_poly.entity_id
_entity_poly.type
_entity_poly.pdbx_seq_one_letter_code
_entity_poly.pdbx_strand_id
1 'polypeptide(L)'
;MKINYNPYSKDFWDNSWSIYKDLRDNDPVHCMEDFGGAWALSRFEDIWNAHLGSYKDYTSIEGTSPPPLLLGDDSGPGHISIPTNDGTDHRDYRNTISDRYTQSSISELEEKIRQLTIDELKP
;
A
#
# COMPACT_ATOMS: atom_id res chain seq x y z
N MET A 1 16.79 21.54 -7.79
CA MET A 1 15.41 22.00 -8.14
C MET A 1 14.49 21.33 -7.14
N LYS A 2 13.62 22.05 -6.42
CA LYS A 2 12.70 21.40 -5.47
C LYS A 2 11.61 20.68 -6.27
N ILE A 3 11.46 19.38 -6.07
CA ILE A 3 10.41 18.60 -6.74
C ILE A 3 9.09 18.90 -6.03
N ASN A 4 8.08 19.26 -6.79
CA ASN A 4 6.73 19.47 -6.25
C ASN A 4 5.97 18.14 -6.31
N TYR A 5 6.01 17.39 -5.22
CA TYR A 5 5.28 16.14 -5.10
C TYR A 5 4.07 16.29 -4.20
N ASN A 6 2.90 16.27 -4.80
CA ASN A 6 1.63 16.22 -4.09
C ASN A 6 0.73 15.15 -4.74
N PRO A 7 0.61 13.95 -4.12
CA PRO A 7 -0.14 12.82 -4.69
C PRO A 7 -1.65 13.08 -4.84
N TYR A 8 -2.17 14.16 -4.26
CA TYR A 8 -3.58 14.53 -4.32
C TYR A 8 -3.85 15.65 -5.35
N SER A 9 -2.82 16.18 -5.99
CA SER A 9 -2.96 17.25 -6.97
C SER A 9 -3.39 16.70 -8.34
N LYS A 10 -4.10 17.53 -9.11
CA LYS A 10 -4.43 17.20 -10.49
C LYS A 10 -3.16 17.08 -11.35
N ASP A 11 -2.18 17.95 -11.12
CA ASP A 11 -0.90 17.92 -11.83
C ASP A 11 -0.17 16.58 -11.65
N PHE A 12 -0.19 16.03 -10.44
CA PHE A 12 0.37 14.70 -10.19
C PHE A 12 -0.34 13.62 -11.03
N TRP A 13 -1.67 13.62 -11.08
CA TRP A 13 -2.42 12.62 -11.84
C TRP A 13 -2.19 12.73 -13.35
N ASP A 14 -2.05 13.95 -13.86
CA ASP A 14 -1.76 14.19 -15.27
C ASP A 14 -0.31 13.84 -15.67
N ASN A 15 0.66 13.97 -14.73
CA ASN A 15 2.10 13.87 -14.97
C ASN A 15 2.85 12.85 -14.08
N SER A 16 2.16 11.91 -13.47
CA SER A 16 2.71 11.02 -12.43
C SER A 16 4.01 10.31 -12.83
N TRP A 17 4.12 9.82 -14.06
CA TRP A 17 5.31 9.12 -14.52
C TRP A 17 6.57 9.98 -14.56
N SER A 18 6.45 11.24 -14.99
CA SER A 18 7.58 12.18 -15.00
C SER A 18 7.98 12.58 -13.58
N ILE A 19 7.01 12.84 -12.72
CA ILE A 19 7.23 13.18 -11.31
C ILE A 19 7.90 12.03 -10.57
N TYR A 20 7.44 10.80 -10.76
CA TYR A 20 8.09 9.62 -10.17
C TYR A 20 9.52 9.41 -10.70
N LYS A 21 9.77 9.71 -11.98
CA LYS A 21 11.11 9.65 -12.53
C LYS A 21 12.01 10.68 -11.86
N ASP A 22 11.55 11.90 -11.73
CA ASP A 22 12.30 12.98 -11.09
C ASP A 22 12.61 12.69 -9.62
N LEU A 23 11.64 12.14 -8.88
CA LEU A 23 11.86 11.67 -7.52
C LEU A 23 12.98 10.62 -7.46
N ARG A 24 12.88 9.54 -8.27
CA ARG A 24 13.90 8.48 -8.27
C ARG A 24 15.29 8.98 -8.58
N ASP A 25 15.39 9.91 -9.51
CA ASP A 25 16.69 10.38 -10.03
C ASP A 25 17.33 11.44 -9.12
N ASN A 26 16.52 12.31 -8.52
CA ASN A 26 17.01 13.52 -7.86
C ASN A 26 16.69 13.64 -6.38
N ASP A 27 15.62 12.99 -5.89
CA ASP A 27 15.17 13.11 -4.49
C ASP A 27 14.40 11.83 -4.05
N PRO A 28 15.09 10.67 -3.99
CA PRO A 28 14.43 9.37 -3.80
C PRO A 28 13.81 9.16 -2.43
N VAL A 29 14.21 9.93 -1.44
CA VAL A 29 13.64 9.96 -0.09
C VAL A 29 13.14 11.38 0.16
N HIS A 30 11.97 11.66 -0.36
CA HIS A 30 11.40 13.01 -0.42
C HIS A 30 10.61 13.35 0.84
N CYS A 31 10.94 14.47 1.49
CA CYS A 31 10.17 15.00 2.62
C CYS A 31 8.97 15.83 2.12
N MET A 32 7.79 15.40 2.48
CA MET A 32 6.52 16.06 2.14
C MET A 32 6.13 17.04 3.26
N GLU A 33 6.76 18.22 3.29
CA GLU A 33 6.56 19.23 4.33
C GLU A 33 5.08 19.63 4.48
N ASP A 34 4.37 19.78 3.37
CA ASP A 34 2.94 20.14 3.32
C ASP A 34 2.02 19.04 3.88
N PHE A 35 2.57 17.85 4.12
CA PHE A 35 1.87 16.70 4.67
C PHE A 35 2.46 16.28 6.04
N GLY A 36 2.72 17.27 6.89
CA GLY A 36 3.18 17.03 8.25
C GLY A 36 4.58 16.42 8.36
N GLY A 37 5.40 16.54 7.31
CA GLY A 37 6.73 15.93 7.27
C GLY A 37 6.74 14.44 6.95
N ALA A 38 5.70 13.93 6.31
CA ALA A 38 5.70 12.56 5.79
C ALA A 38 6.81 12.35 4.75
N TRP A 39 7.26 11.11 4.59
CA TRP A 39 8.31 10.76 3.66
C TRP A 39 7.79 9.88 2.53
N ALA A 40 8.12 10.24 1.29
CA ALA A 40 7.84 9.46 0.11
C ALA A 40 9.12 8.75 -0.39
N LEU A 41 9.08 7.44 -0.46
CA LEU A 41 10.15 6.61 -1.01
C LEU A 41 9.84 6.28 -2.47
N SER A 42 10.81 6.44 -3.37
CA SER A 42 10.59 6.25 -4.81
C SER A 42 11.50 5.22 -5.47
N ARG A 43 12.61 4.81 -4.84
CA ARG A 43 13.49 3.74 -5.35
C ARG A 43 13.07 2.39 -4.80
N PHE A 44 13.18 1.37 -5.63
CA PHE A 44 12.85 -0.01 -5.24
C PHE A 44 13.59 -0.47 -3.99
N GLU A 45 14.89 -0.22 -3.90
CA GLU A 45 15.70 -0.66 -2.75
C GLU A 45 15.25 0.00 -1.44
N ASP A 46 14.93 1.29 -1.47
CA ASP A 46 14.47 2.02 -0.28
C ASP A 46 13.11 1.50 0.17
N ILE A 47 12.17 1.30 -0.77
CA ILE A 47 10.85 0.74 -0.51
C ILE A 47 10.97 -0.70 0.00
N TRP A 48 11.81 -1.52 -0.64
CA TRP A 48 12.03 -2.90 -0.25
C TRP A 48 12.61 -3.02 1.17
N ASN A 49 13.61 -2.20 1.47
CA ASN A 49 14.22 -2.16 2.80
C ASN A 49 13.24 -1.68 3.87
N ALA A 50 12.40 -0.68 3.57
CA ALA A 50 11.35 -0.25 4.47
C ALA A 50 10.31 -1.35 4.73
N HIS A 51 9.93 -2.13 3.70
CA HIS A 51 9.02 -3.26 3.86
C HIS A 51 9.62 -4.47 4.57
N LEU A 52 10.92 -4.72 4.36
CA LEU A 52 11.66 -5.74 5.10
C LEU A 52 12.04 -5.27 6.49
N GLY A 53 12.10 -3.96 6.69
CA GLY A 53 12.28 -3.34 8.00
C GLY A 53 11.24 -3.94 8.94
N SER A 54 11.72 -4.47 10.05
CA SER A 54 10.82 -5.17 10.96
C SER A 54 9.83 -4.18 11.57
N TYR A 55 8.70 -4.69 12.04
CA TYR A 55 7.78 -3.99 12.93
C TYR A 55 8.47 -3.31 14.15
N LYS A 56 9.80 -3.45 14.29
CA LYS A 56 10.61 -2.74 15.28
C LYS A 56 10.99 -1.32 14.84
N ASP A 57 11.07 -1.13 13.52
CA ASP A 57 11.50 0.14 12.93
C ASP A 57 10.31 0.92 12.36
N TYR A 58 9.28 0.18 11.90
CA TYR A 58 8.08 0.73 11.27
C TYR A 58 6.84 0.03 11.82
N THR A 59 5.75 0.76 11.96
CA THR A 59 4.45 0.23 12.39
C THR A 59 3.37 0.52 11.36
N SER A 60 2.43 -0.41 11.20
CA SER A 60 1.22 -0.27 10.39
C SER A 60 -0.04 -0.03 11.24
N ILE A 61 0.10 0.03 12.57
CA ILE A 61 -1.04 0.08 13.50
C ILE A 61 -1.91 1.34 13.27
N GLU A 62 -1.29 2.43 12.85
CA GLU A 62 -2.00 3.69 12.58
C GLU A 62 -2.69 3.72 11.20
N GLY A 63 -2.54 2.66 10.42
CA GLY A 63 -3.15 2.52 9.10
C GLY A 63 -2.14 2.37 7.98
N THR A 64 -2.65 2.00 6.80
CA THR A 64 -1.87 1.77 5.58
C THR A 64 -2.06 2.88 4.54
N SER A 65 -2.84 3.88 4.88
CA SER A 65 -3.04 5.11 4.10
C SER A 65 -2.39 6.28 4.82
N PRO A 66 -2.14 7.39 4.13
CA PRO A 66 -1.73 8.60 4.82
C PRO A 66 -2.66 8.88 5.99
N PRO A 67 -2.12 9.17 7.18
CA PRO A 67 -2.96 9.36 8.37
C PRO A 67 -4.07 10.36 8.10
N PRO A 68 -5.30 10.11 8.57
CA PRO A 68 -6.40 11.07 8.47
C PRO A 68 -6.03 12.46 8.95
N LEU A 69 -5.14 12.55 9.96
CA LEU A 69 -4.58 13.79 10.46
C LEU A 69 -3.89 14.62 9.36
N LEU A 70 -3.20 13.98 8.41
CA LEU A 70 -2.57 14.68 7.28
C LEU A 70 -3.59 15.20 6.26
N LEU A 71 -4.79 14.65 6.29
CA LEU A 71 -5.92 15.03 5.43
C LEU A 71 -6.92 15.94 6.16
N GLY A 72 -6.62 16.33 7.41
CA GLY A 72 -7.52 17.14 8.23
C GLY A 72 -8.71 16.37 8.81
N ASP A 73 -8.63 15.06 8.83
CA ASP A 73 -9.64 14.17 9.42
C ASP A 73 -9.12 13.62 10.77
N ASP A 74 -9.85 13.89 11.84
CA ASP A 74 -9.53 13.49 13.21
C ASP A 74 -10.31 12.23 13.64
N SER A 75 -10.75 11.44 12.70
CA SER A 75 -11.57 10.24 12.95
C SER A 75 -10.82 9.09 13.66
N GLY A 76 -9.52 9.26 13.91
CA GLY A 76 -8.68 8.28 14.61
C GLY A 76 -8.28 7.09 13.73
N PRO A 77 -7.58 6.10 14.30
CA PRO A 77 -7.14 4.91 13.57
C PRO A 77 -8.36 4.15 13.05
N GLY A 78 -8.32 3.78 11.78
CA GLY A 78 -9.37 3.00 11.12
C GLY A 78 -9.58 1.64 11.79
N HIS A 79 -10.54 0.89 11.28
CA HIS A 79 -10.85 -0.44 11.81
C HIS A 79 -9.63 -1.36 11.81
N ILE A 80 -9.50 -2.16 12.88
CA ILE A 80 -8.49 -3.21 12.98
C ILE A 80 -8.68 -4.17 11.80
N SER A 81 -7.63 -4.33 11.02
CA SER A 81 -7.60 -5.21 9.86
C SER A 81 -6.24 -5.92 9.78
N ILE A 82 -6.11 -6.93 8.96
CA ILE A 82 -4.84 -7.66 8.84
C ILE A 82 -3.66 -6.70 8.55
N PRO A 83 -3.73 -5.78 7.57
CA PRO A 83 -2.63 -4.88 7.30
C PRO A 83 -2.39 -3.78 8.35
N THR A 84 -3.29 -3.59 9.30
CA THR A 84 -3.13 -2.61 10.39
C THR A 84 -2.71 -3.26 11.71
N ASN A 85 -2.11 -4.42 11.64
CA ASN A 85 -1.52 -5.12 12.78
C ASN A 85 -0.05 -5.43 12.50
N ASP A 86 0.74 -5.46 13.54
CA ASP A 86 2.17 -5.76 13.46
C ASP A 86 2.52 -7.07 14.20
N GLY A 87 3.70 -7.60 13.90
CA GLY A 87 4.32 -8.67 14.63
C GLY A 87 3.51 -9.96 14.72
N THR A 88 3.25 -10.40 15.95
CA THR A 88 2.54 -11.66 16.24
C THR A 88 1.08 -11.60 15.81
N ASP A 89 0.41 -10.49 16.10
CA ASP A 89 -1.00 -10.32 15.81
C ASP A 89 -1.27 -10.34 14.30
N HIS A 90 -0.45 -9.64 13.50
CA HIS A 90 -0.52 -9.72 12.05
C HIS A 90 -0.35 -11.15 11.54
N ARG A 91 0.64 -11.88 12.06
CA ARG A 91 0.88 -13.27 11.67
C ARG A 91 -0.28 -14.18 12.05
N ASP A 92 -0.85 -14.03 13.22
CA ASP A 92 -1.94 -14.87 13.70
C ASP A 92 -3.21 -14.64 12.87
N TYR A 93 -3.56 -13.39 12.59
CA TYR A 93 -4.66 -13.08 11.67
C TYR A 93 -4.42 -13.62 10.26
N ARG A 94 -3.21 -13.47 9.72
CA ARG A 94 -2.85 -13.98 8.41
C ARG A 94 -2.95 -15.49 8.34
N ASN A 95 -2.53 -16.20 9.39
CA ASN A 95 -2.60 -17.66 9.45
C ASN A 95 -4.03 -18.19 9.39
N THR A 96 -5.03 -17.45 9.88
CA THR A 96 -6.43 -17.90 9.82
C THR A 96 -6.96 -18.05 8.40
N ILE A 97 -6.34 -17.38 7.43
CA ILE A 97 -6.80 -17.38 6.04
C ILE A 97 -5.78 -17.98 5.05
N SER A 98 -4.51 -18.15 5.47
CA SER A 98 -3.40 -18.52 4.57
C SER A 98 -3.64 -19.82 3.80
N ASP A 99 -4.24 -20.82 4.44
CA ASP A 99 -4.50 -22.12 3.82
C ASP A 99 -5.47 -22.02 2.61
N ARG A 100 -6.31 -21.01 2.60
CA ARG A 100 -7.25 -20.75 1.49
C ARG A 100 -6.60 -20.07 0.30
N TYR A 101 -5.39 -19.54 0.48
CA TYR A 101 -4.62 -18.80 -0.54
C TYR A 101 -3.38 -19.56 -1.01
N THR A 102 -3.30 -20.86 -0.71
CA THR A 102 -2.26 -21.70 -1.29
C THR A 102 -2.50 -21.88 -2.80
N GLN A 103 -1.44 -22.16 -3.54
CA GLN A 103 -1.55 -22.40 -4.97
C GLN A 103 -2.55 -23.54 -5.28
N SER A 104 -2.55 -24.61 -4.47
CA SER A 104 -3.50 -25.71 -4.60
C SER A 104 -4.94 -25.22 -4.44
N SER A 105 -5.24 -24.54 -3.34
CA SER A 105 -6.59 -24.05 -3.06
C SER A 105 -7.10 -23.06 -4.12
N ILE A 106 -6.22 -22.23 -4.67
CA ILE A 106 -6.58 -21.29 -5.74
C ILE A 106 -6.81 -22.06 -7.06
N SER A 107 -5.96 -23.07 -7.37
CA SER A 107 -6.12 -23.86 -8.60
C SER A 107 -7.45 -24.63 -8.63
N GLU A 108 -7.95 -25.08 -7.48
CA GLU A 108 -9.26 -25.73 -7.39
C GLU A 108 -10.44 -24.81 -7.75
N LEU A 109 -10.24 -23.51 -7.64
CA LEU A 109 -11.27 -22.51 -7.98
C LEU A 109 -11.29 -22.16 -9.48
N GLU A 110 -10.22 -22.47 -10.22
CA GLU A 110 -10.08 -22.04 -11.63
C GLU A 110 -11.25 -22.53 -12.49
N GLU A 111 -11.56 -23.83 -12.43
CA GLU A 111 -12.65 -24.40 -13.23
C GLU A 111 -14.00 -23.82 -12.86
N LYS A 112 -14.25 -23.62 -11.57
CA LYS A 112 -15.48 -22.99 -11.08
C LYS A 112 -15.63 -21.54 -11.57
N ILE A 113 -14.55 -20.76 -11.49
CA ILE A 113 -14.54 -19.38 -11.98
C ILE A 113 -14.76 -19.34 -13.49
N ARG A 114 -14.09 -20.24 -14.23
CA ARG A 114 -14.26 -20.36 -15.67
C ARG A 114 -15.70 -20.67 -16.06
N GLN A 115 -16.31 -21.64 -15.39
CA GLN A 115 -17.69 -22.04 -15.66
C GLN A 115 -18.68 -20.92 -15.35
N LEU A 116 -18.54 -20.25 -14.20
CA LEU A 116 -19.38 -19.10 -13.85
C LEU A 116 -19.25 -17.97 -14.89
N THR A 117 -18.04 -17.68 -15.33
CA THR A 117 -17.79 -16.67 -16.38
C THR A 117 -18.48 -17.04 -17.70
N ILE A 118 -18.40 -18.29 -18.12
CA ILE A 118 -19.07 -18.76 -19.34
C ILE A 118 -20.59 -18.65 -19.20
N ASP A 119 -21.13 -19.02 -18.05
CA ASP A 119 -22.59 -19.01 -17.83
C ASP A 119 -23.16 -17.57 -17.79
N GLU A 120 -22.44 -16.62 -17.21
CA GLU A 120 -22.83 -15.20 -17.17
C GLU A 120 -22.65 -14.48 -18.51
N LEU A 121 -21.75 -14.95 -19.38
CA LEU A 121 -21.50 -14.36 -20.71
C LEU A 121 -22.31 -14.99 -21.83
N LYS A 122 -23.16 -15.98 -21.55
CA LYS A 122 -24.06 -16.54 -22.56
C LYS A 122 -25.11 -15.48 -22.96
N PRO A 123 -25.29 -15.22 -24.28
CA PRO A 123 -26.27 -14.26 -24.76
C PRO A 123 -27.71 -14.71 -24.46
#